data_dd7a21835f1793820207eb94385620ee
#
_entry.id   dd7a21835f1793820207eb94385620ee
#
_cell.length_a   1.000
_cell.length_b   1.000
_cell.length_c   1.000
_cell.angle_alpha   90.00
_cell.angle_beta   90.00
_cell.angle_gamma   90.00
#
_symmetry.space_group_name_H-M   'P 1'
#
loop_
_entity.id
_entity.type
_entity.pdbx_description
1 polymer ?
#
loop_
_entity_poly.entity_id
_entity_poly.type
_entity_poly.pdbx_seq_one_letter_code
_entity_poly.pdbx_strand_id
1 'polypeptide(L)'
;MNTHFVQKRSVIALLLVVIVGLAWTTGCSTTVSEQQQGQSVTGTPPEGSPWTEVGRVYLDDVRVPNELEYDVENSILYETPKFKAGVLRFSKWWLDIPSLIDFFMFNMVKDKWTFVNSFKGKEAYLSFSKPEKTCLIRITESWLGTVHVSIAVGPLGEKPPAGPAATK
;
A
#
# COMPACT_ATOMS: atom_id res chain seq x y z
N MET A 1 -28.08 -47.96 -5.24
CA MET A 1 -26.87 -47.24 -5.64
C MET A 1 -27.29 -46.00 -6.41
N ASN A 2 -26.93 -44.81 -5.99
CA ASN A 2 -26.97 -43.49 -6.69
C ASN A 2 -28.32 -42.76 -6.90
N THR A 3 -29.21 -42.75 -5.95
CA THR A 3 -30.40 -41.87 -6.01
C THR A 3 -30.21 -40.55 -5.23
N HIS A 4 -29.22 -40.45 -4.35
CA HIS A 4 -28.96 -39.23 -3.54
C HIS A 4 -28.21 -38.10 -4.23
N PHE A 5 -27.55 -38.39 -5.38
CA PHE A 5 -26.73 -37.38 -6.08
C PHE A 5 -27.55 -36.50 -7.04
N VAL A 6 -28.64 -37.02 -7.55
CA VAL A 6 -29.52 -36.30 -8.52
C VAL A 6 -30.39 -35.27 -7.78
N GLN A 7 -30.81 -35.56 -6.54
CA GLN A 7 -31.71 -34.69 -5.79
C GLN A 7 -31.04 -33.39 -5.30
N LYS A 8 -29.72 -33.42 -5.01
CA LYS A 8 -28.99 -32.20 -4.63
C LYS A 8 -28.81 -31.19 -5.75
N ARG A 9 -28.75 -31.62 -6.99
CA ARG A 9 -28.59 -30.72 -8.15
C ARG A 9 -29.88 -29.97 -8.47
N SER A 10 -31.05 -30.54 -8.24
CA SER A 10 -32.36 -29.91 -8.49
C SER A 10 -32.65 -28.80 -7.49
N VAL A 11 -32.27 -28.95 -6.24
CA VAL A 11 -32.52 -27.93 -5.20
C VAL A 11 -31.64 -26.69 -5.40
N ILE A 12 -30.40 -26.88 -5.84
CA ILE A 12 -29.49 -25.77 -6.11
C ILE A 12 -29.93 -24.97 -7.36
N ALA A 13 -30.43 -25.63 -8.37
CA ALA A 13 -30.96 -24.97 -9.58
C ALA A 13 -32.20 -24.13 -9.29
N LEU A 14 -33.07 -24.58 -8.37
CA LEU A 14 -34.30 -23.85 -7.99
C LEU A 14 -34.01 -22.62 -7.12
N LEU A 15 -32.94 -22.65 -6.30
CA LEU A 15 -32.52 -21.53 -5.47
C LEU A 15 -31.87 -20.40 -6.30
N LEU A 16 -31.21 -20.72 -7.41
CA LEU A 16 -30.62 -19.72 -8.30
C LEU A 16 -31.63 -18.93 -9.13
N VAL A 17 -32.79 -19.52 -9.44
CA VAL A 17 -33.84 -18.84 -10.22
C VAL A 17 -34.60 -17.80 -9.39
N VAL A 18 -34.69 -17.97 -8.07
CA VAL A 18 -35.38 -17.02 -7.19
C VAL A 18 -34.60 -15.72 -6.95
N ILE A 19 -33.26 -15.75 -7.09
CA ILE A 19 -32.41 -14.58 -6.84
C ILE A 19 -32.35 -13.61 -8.02
N VAL A 20 -32.69 -14.05 -9.24
CA VAL A 20 -32.62 -13.21 -10.45
C VAL A 20 -33.89 -12.33 -10.64
N GLY A 21 -34.96 -12.58 -9.89
CA GLY A 21 -36.25 -11.94 -10.08
C GLY A 21 -36.49 -10.60 -9.37
N LEU A 22 -35.56 -10.08 -8.56
CA LEU A 22 -35.86 -8.90 -7.68
C LEU A 22 -34.99 -7.66 -7.92
N ALA A 23 -34.38 -7.49 -9.07
CA ALA A 23 -33.52 -6.32 -9.33
C ALA A 23 -33.97 -5.52 -10.55
N TRP A 24 -35.22 -5.00 -10.55
CA TRP A 24 -35.64 -3.99 -11.51
C TRP A 24 -36.45 -2.91 -10.81
N THR A 25 -35.77 -1.90 -10.26
CA THR A 25 -36.31 -0.54 -10.12
C THR A 25 -35.17 0.45 -10.25
N THR A 26 -35.09 1.01 -11.39
CA THR A 26 -34.94 2.41 -11.85
C THR A 26 -34.40 3.44 -10.86
N GLY A 27 -33.40 4.19 -11.32
CA GLY A 27 -32.97 5.45 -10.74
C GLY A 27 -31.82 6.05 -11.51
N CYS A 28 -32.12 6.73 -12.65
CA CYS A 28 -31.19 7.62 -13.34
C CYS A 28 -30.71 8.75 -12.45
N SER A 29 -29.43 9.09 -12.50
CA SER A 29 -29.01 10.48 -12.70
C SER A 29 -27.58 10.54 -13.19
N THR A 30 -27.48 10.90 -14.42
CA THR A 30 -26.35 11.43 -15.19
C THR A 30 -25.67 12.59 -14.49
N THR A 31 -24.34 12.58 -14.43
CA THR A 31 -23.59 13.71 -14.99
C THR A 31 -22.19 13.24 -15.37
N VAL A 32 -21.97 13.15 -16.66
CA VAL A 32 -20.68 13.11 -17.31
C VAL A 32 -20.08 14.51 -17.19
N SER A 33 -18.88 14.60 -16.68
CA SER A 33 -17.98 15.71 -17.00
C SER A 33 -16.57 15.14 -17.11
N GLU A 34 -16.26 14.84 -18.34
CA GLU A 34 -14.91 14.70 -18.88
C GLU A 34 -14.22 16.05 -18.80
N GLN A 35 -13.16 16.13 -17.99
CA GLN A 35 -12.11 17.12 -18.19
C GLN A 35 -10.78 16.58 -17.70
N GLN A 36 -10.03 16.05 -18.65
CA GLN A 36 -8.60 15.93 -18.59
C GLN A 36 -8.01 17.32 -18.43
N GLN A 37 -7.37 17.55 -17.31
CA GLN A 37 -6.35 18.60 -17.25
C GLN A 37 -5.34 18.23 -16.17
N GLY A 38 -4.08 18.15 -16.56
CA GLY A 38 -2.96 17.89 -15.68
C GLY A 38 -2.98 18.85 -14.48
N GLN A 39 -3.20 18.31 -13.31
CA GLN A 39 -3.07 19.04 -12.07
C GLN A 39 -1.85 18.51 -11.32
N SER A 40 -0.91 19.43 -11.17
CA SER A 40 0.10 19.39 -10.13
C SER A 40 -0.58 19.02 -8.81
N VAL A 41 -0.18 17.87 -8.26
CA VAL A 41 -0.74 17.34 -7.01
C VAL A 41 -0.24 18.19 -5.86
N THR A 42 -0.93 19.29 -5.61
CA THR A 42 -0.99 19.89 -4.28
C THR A 42 -2.22 19.26 -3.63
N GLY A 43 -2.09 18.01 -3.25
CA GLY A 43 -3.20 17.25 -2.68
C GLY A 43 -3.34 17.55 -1.19
N THR A 44 -4.29 18.41 -0.84
CA THR A 44 -4.93 18.33 0.47
C THR A 44 -5.61 16.96 0.53
N PRO A 45 -5.35 16.13 1.57
CA PRO A 45 -5.98 14.83 1.70
C PRO A 45 -7.50 14.98 1.79
N PRO A 46 -8.28 14.03 1.30
CA PRO A 46 -9.72 14.03 1.52
C PRO A 46 -9.99 14.01 3.03
N GLU A 47 -10.68 15.02 3.49
CA GLU A 47 -11.17 15.17 4.85
C GLU A 47 -12.08 13.97 5.15
N GLY A 48 -11.66 13.11 6.08
CA GLY A 48 -12.42 11.93 6.48
C GLY A 48 -11.75 10.57 6.29
N SER A 49 -10.48 10.49 5.87
CA SER A 49 -9.76 9.23 5.91
C SER A 49 -9.50 8.83 7.37
N PRO A 50 -9.97 7.66 7.84
CA PRO A 50 -9.75 7.22 9.22
C PRO A 50 -8.28 7.01 9.61
N TRP A 51 -7.37 7.17 8.65
CA TRP A 51 -5.94 6.88 8.78
C TRP A 51 -5.05 8.09 9.10
N THR A 52 -5.61 9.30 9.21
CA THR A 52 -4.82 10.54 9.16
C THR A 52 -3.98 10.85 10.39
N GLU A 53 -4.21 10.21 11.54
CA GLU A 53 -3.47 10.57 12.77
C GLU A 53 -2.99 9.42 13.65
N VAL A 54 -3.29 8.16 13.31
CA VAL A 54 -3.05 7.02 14.20
C VAL A 54 -1.97 6.11 13.63
N GLY A 55 -0.73 6.36 14.02
CA GLY A 55 0.40 5.51 13.62
C GLY A 55 1.53 5.54 14.62
N ARG A 56 2.24 4.42 14.75
CA ARG A 56 3.49 4.33 15.51
C ARG A 56 4.64 4.83 14.66
N VAL A 57 5.59 5.55 15.28
CA VAL A 57 6.79 6.04 14.60
C VAL A 57 7.92 5.05 14.77
N TYR A 58 8.54 4.68 13.67
CA TYR A 58 9.71 3.83 13.60
C TYR A 58 10.88 4.58 12.96
N LEU A 59 12.10 4.22 13.32
CA LEU A 59 13.32 4.82 12.75
C LEU A 59 13.31 6.36 12.83
N ASP A 60 12.70 6.90 13.90
CA ASP A 60 12.54 8.31 14.27
C ASP A 60 11.53 9.11 13.40
N ASP A 61 11.26 8.69 12.18
CA ASP A 61 10.48 9.51 11.24
C ASP A 61 9.72 8.72 10.16
N VAL A 62 9.49 7.44 10.37
CA VAL A 62 8.63 6.62 9.51
C VAL A 62 7.38 6.21 10.28
N ARG A 63 6.25 6.79 9.92
CA ARG A 63 4.96 6.48 10.54
C ARG A 63 4.33 5.25 9.89
N VAL A 64 3.86 4.33 10.71
CA VAL A 64 3.25 3.06 10.32
C VAL A 64 1.87 2.95 10.96
N PRO A 65 0.82 2.55 10.22
CA PRO A 65 -0.52 2.35 10.78
C PRO A 65 -0.50 1.41 11.99
N ASN A 66 -1.32 1.71 13.01
CA ASN A 66 -1.40 0.88 14.21
C ASN A 66 -1.97 -0.52 13.96
N GLU A 67 -2.73 -0.67 12.88
CA GLU A 67 -3.34 -1.92 12.46
C GLU A 67 -2.33 -2.95 11.97
N LEU A 68 -1.18 -2.50 11.50
CA LEU A 68 -0.11 -3.39 11.04
C LEU A 68 0.60 -4.05 12.24
N GLU A 69 0.73 -5.34 12.16
CA GLU A 69 1.43 -6.18 13.14
C GLU A 69 2.92 -6.24 12.78
N TYR A 70 3.76 -5.87 13.73
CA TYR A 70 5.21 -5.83 13.52
C TYR A 70 5.81 -7.24 13.64
N ASP A 71 6.51 -7.66 12.59
CA ASP A 71 7.24 -8.92 12.52
C ASP A 71 8.69 -8.70 12.99
N VAL A 72 8.92 -8.86 14.28
CA VAL A 72 10.22 -8.64 14.91
C VAL A 72 11.27 -9.65 14.42
N GLU A 73 10.86 -10.91 14.22
CA GLU A 73 11.77 -11.99 13.86
C GLU A 73 12.36 -11.83 12.46
N ASN A 74 11.58 -11.25 11.54
CA ASN A 74 12.00 -11.03 10.16
C ASN A 74 12.44 -9.57 9.89
N SER A 75 12.50 -8.74 10.92
CA SER A 75 12.97 -7.37 10.83
C SER A 75 14.43 -7.26 11.23
N ILE A 76 15.15 -6.36 10.58
CA ILE A 76 16.55 -6.04 10.90
C ILE A 76 16.62 -4.56 11.23
N LEU A 77 17.08 -4.24 12.43
CA LEU A 77 17.28 -2.88 12.87
C LEU A 77 18.77 -2.68 13.22
N TYR A 78 19.35 -1.65 12.61
CA TYR A 78 20.70 -1.18 12.92
C TYR A 78 20.59 0.23 13.49
N GLU A 79 21.04 0.40 14.71
CA GLU A 79 20.95 1.68 15.41
C GLU A 79 22.32 2.11 15.93
N THR A 80 22.67 3.35 15.63
CA THR A 80 23.81 4.06 16.19
C THR A 80 23.35 5.40 16.75
N PRO A 81 24.13 6.07 17.60
CA PRO A 81 23.76 7.39 18.11
C PRO A 81 23.48 8.45 17.04
N LYS A 82 24.02 8.25 15.84
CA LYS A 82 23.91 9.23 14.73
C LYS A 82 22.95 8.79 13.61
N PHE A 83 22.63 7.50 13.52
CA PHE A 83 21.92 6.98 12.37
C PHE A 83 21.14 5.71 12.72
N LYS A 84 19.89 5.64 12.26
CA LYS A 84 19.06 4.43 12.34
C LYS A 84 18.73 3.96 10.92
N ALA A 85 18.98 2.69 10.67
CA ALA A 85 18.68 2.03 9.41
C ALA A 85 18.09 0.64 9.67
N GLY A 86 17.44 0.10 8.68
CA GLY A 86 16.94 -1.26 8.81
C GLY A 86 15.91 -1.63 7.76
N VAL A 87 15.46 -2.86 7.86
CA VAL A 87 14.31 -3.38 7.12
C VAL A 87 13.28 -3.85 8.13
N LEU A 88 12.20 -3.11 8.24
CA LEU A 88 11.08 -3.45 9.12
C LEU A 88 10.02 -4.17 8.31
N ARG A 89 9.46 -5.23 8.89
CA ARG A 89 8.41 -6.02 8.26
C ARG A 89 7.14 -5.99 9.10
N PHE A 90 6.03 -5.89 8.41
CA PHE A 90 4.70 -5.84 9.01
C PHE A 90 3.75 -6.69 8.19
N SER A 91 2.67 -7.14 8.81
CA SER A 91 1.59 -7.81 8.11
C SER A 91 0.22 -7.48 8.71
N LYS A 92 -0.83 -7.65 7.90
CA LYS A 92 -2.22 -7.58 8.34
C LYS A 92 -3.14 -8.31 7.37
N TRP A 93 -4.14 -8.97 7.91
CA TRP A 93 -5.20 -9.59 7.12
C TRP A 93 -6.22 -8.54 6.66
N TRP A 94 -6.66 -8.65 5.40
CA TRP A 94 -7.78 -7.85 4.83
C TRP A 94 -7.59 -6.34 4.97
N LEU A 95 -6.40 -5.84 4.69
CA LEU A 95 -6.14 -4.41 4.68
C LEU A 95 -6.31 -3.86 3.27
N ASP A 96 -6.97 -2.70 3.14
CA ASP A 96 -7.14 -2.01 1.87
C ASP A 96 -5.82 -1.38 1.40
N ILE A 97 -5.25 -1.91 0.32
CA ILE A 97 -3.95 -1.47 -0.20
C ILE A 97 -3.98 -0.02 -0.68
N PRO A 98 -4.98 0.45 -1.44
CA PRO A 98 -5.09 1.86 -1.80
C PRO A 98 -5.02 2.80 -0.59
N SER A 99 -5.82 2.57 0.44
CA SER A 99 -5.80 3.38 1.67
C SER A 99 -4.45 3.34 2.38
N LEU A 100 -3.78 2.18 2.36
CA LEU A 100 -2.45 2.04 2.93
C LEU A 100 -1.39 2.85 2.16
N ILE A 101 -1.46 2.87 0.84
CA ILE A 101 -0.61 3.70 -0.01
C ILE A 101 -0.83 5.18 0.30
N ASP A 102 -2.09 5.61 0.38
CA ASP A 102 -2.45 7.00 0.68
C ASP A 102 -1.97 7.42 2.07
N PHE A 103 -2.08 6.52 3.06
CA PHE A 103 -1.51 6.73 4.39
C PHE A 103 -0.01 7.02 4.34
N PHE A 104 0.77 6.19 3.64
CA PHE A 104 2.22 6.40 3.54
C PHE A 104 2.54 7.67 2.74
N MET A 105 1.87 7.90 1.62
CA MET A 105 2.08 9.11 0.81
C MET A 105 1.87 10.38 1.65
N PHE A 106 0.80 10.43 2.42
CA PHE A 106 0.49 11.58 3.25
C PHE A 106 1.50 11.76 4.40
N ASN A 107 1.71 10.71 5.22
CA ASN A 107 2.52 10.82 6.42
C ASN A 107 4.02 11.01 6.12
N MET A 108 4.55 10.37 5.08
CA MET A 108 5.95 10.55 4.69
C MET A 108 6.22 12.01 4.29
N VAL A 109 5.34 12.64 3.51
CA VAL A 109 5.47 14.05 3.15
C VAL A 109 5.33 14.97 4.37
N LYS A 110 4.36 14.69 5.25
CA LYS A 110 4.18 15.40 6.53
C LYS A 110 5.44 15.32 7.41
N ASP A 111 6.10 14.16 7.43
CA ASP A 111 7.34 13.92 8.18
C ASP A 111 8.61 14.34 7.39
N LYS A 112 8.43 15.21 6.38
CA LYS A 112 9.47 15.87 5.56
C LYS A 112 10.31 14.93 4.70
N TRP A 113 9.74 13.80 4.29
CA TRP A 113 10.29 12.99 3.24
C TRP A 113 9.92 13.56 1.88
N THR A 114 10.85 13.55 0.95
CA THR A 114 10.61 13.91 -0.45
C THR A 114 10.20 12.65 -1.21
N PHE A 115 9.04 12.68 -1.84
CA PHE A 115 8.60 11.60 -2.72
C PHE A 115 9.51 11.54 -3.96
N VAL A 116 9.99 10.36 -4.30
CA VAL A 116 10.85 10.11 -5.45
C VAL A 116 10.07 9.48 -6.60
N ASN A 117 9.49 8.33 -6.36
CA ASN A 117 8.66 7.61 -7.34
C ASN A 117 7.76 6.56 -6.68
N SER A 118 6.81 6.05 -7.45
CA SER A 118 6.01 4.88 -7.08
C SER A 118 5.77 3.98 -8.29
N PHE A 119 5.73 2.68 -8.03
CA PHE A 119 5.31 1.67 -8.99
C PHE A 119 4.14 0.89 -8.41
N LYS A 120 3.09 0.70 -9.20
CA LYS A 120 1.89 -0.05 -8.79
C LYS A 120 1.62 -1.16 -9.79
N GLY A 121 1.51 -2.40 -9.30
CA GLY A 121 1.22 -3.59 -10.08
C GLY A 121 0.69 -4.67 -9.14
N LYS A 122 1.17 -5.91 -9.26
CA LYS A 122 0.92 -6.96 -8.27
C LYS A 122 1.48 -6.60 -6.89
N GLU A 123 2.49 -5.77 -6.88
CA GLU A 123 3.12 -5.19 -5.72
C GLU A 123 3.15 -3.69 -5.89
N ALA A 124 3.12 -2.96 -4.79
CA ALA A 124 3.32 -1.52 -4.79
C ALA A 124 4.68 -1.18 -4.17
N TYR A 125 5.39 -0.25 -4.79
CA TYR A 125 6.64 0.29 -4.31
C TYR A 125 6.51 1.80 -4.20
N LEU A 126 6.90 2.36 -3.06
CA LEU A 126 6.93 3.79 -2.80
C LEU A 126 8.36 4.14 -2.38
N SER A 127 8.97 5.09 -3.06
CA SER A 127 10.33 5.56 -2.77
C SER A 127 10.30 6.97 -2.27
N PHE A 128 11.03 7.21 -1.17
CA PHE A 128 11.19 8.51 -0.56
C PHE A 128 12.65 8.76 -0.23
N SER A 129 13.03 10.03 -0.13
CA SER A 129 14.37 10.45 0.24
C SER A 129 14.37 11.61 1.22
N LYS A 130 15.42 11.68 2.01
CA LYS A 130 15.88 12.84 2.78
C LYS A 130 17.34 13.12 2.42
N PRO A 131 17.95 14.23 2.82
CA PRO A 131 19.32 14.57 2.44
C PRO A 131 20.36 13.47 2.70
N GLU A 132 20.16 12.68 3.77
CA GLU A 132 21.17 11.68 4.19
C GLU A 132 20.66 10.23 4.11
N LYS A 133 19.37 10.01 3.79
CA LYS A 133 18.78 8.67 3.80
C LYS A 133 17.68 8.48 2.78
N THR A 134 17.46 7.23 2.42
CA THR A 134 16.35 6.80 1.56
C THR A 134 15.42 5.86 2.31
N CYS A 135 14.16 5.84 1.89
CA CYS A 135 13.15 4.90 2.36
C CYS A 135 12.47 4.26 1.17
N LEU A 136 12.42 2.94 1.15
CA LEU A 136 11.66 2.15 0.18
C LEU A 136 10.59 1.36 0.93
N ILE A 137 9.33 1.60 0.59
CA ILE A 137 8.19 0.86 1.12
C ILE A 137 7.68 -0.07 0.03
N ARG A 138 7.65 -1.37 0.32
CA ARG A 138 7.07 -2.39 -0.54
C ARG A 138 5.83 -2.96 0.12
N ILE A 139 4.73 -3.01 -0.63
CA ILE A 139 3.44 -3.55 -0.19
C ILE A 139 3.08 -4.69 -1.13
N THR A 140 2.82 -5.86 -0.56
CA THR A 140 2.43 -7.07 -1.30
C THR A 140 1.22 -7.70 -0.65
N GLU A 141 0.41 -8.37 -1.44
CA GLU A 141 -0.71 -9.16 -0.95
C GLU A 141 -0.48 -10.63 -1.29
N SER A 142 -0.65 -11.49 -0.30
CA SER A 142 -0.62 -12.93 -0.50
C SER A 142 -1.94 -13.40 -1.11
N TRP A 143 -1.94 -14.58 -1.71
CA TRP A 143 -3.14 -15.21 -2.26
C TRP A 143 -4.25 -15.49 -1.20
N LEU A 144 -3.90 -15.48 0.08
CA LEU A 144 -4.82 -15.62 1.20
C LEU A 144 -5.40 -14.29 1.70
N GLY A 145 -5.04 -13.14 1.11
CA GLY A 145 -5.49 -11.82 1.51
C GLY A 145 -4.70 -11.21 2.67
N THR A 146 -3.53 -11.76 3.00
CA THR A 146 -2.61 -11.12 3.95
C THR A 146 -1.79 -10.07 3.22
N VAL A 147 -1.84 -8.84 3.70
CA VAL A 147 -1.00 -7.74 3.21
C VAL A 147 0.30 -7.73 4.01
N HIS A 148 1.42 -7.72 3.29
CA HIS A 148 2.76 -7.60 3.85
C HIS A 148 3.36 -6.26 3.46
N VAL A 149 3.94 -5.57 4.42
CA VAL A 149 4.62 -4.30 4.23
C VAL A 149 6.08 -4.45 4.64
N SER A 150 6.99 -4.11 3.76
CA SER A 150 8.43 -4.06 4.04
C SER A 150 8.91 -2.62 3.88
N ILE A 151 9.49 -2.06 4.93
CA ILE A 151 10.00 -0.70 4.97
C ILE A 151 11.51 -0.77 5.15
N ALA A 152 12.24 -0.42 4.10
CA ALA A 152 13.70 -0.40 4.11
C ALA A 152 14.18 1.06 4.21
N VAL A 153 14.91 1.40 5.26
CA VAL A 153 15.55 2.70 5.44
C VAL A 153 17.06 2.50 5.50
N GLY A 154 17.78 3.27 4.71
CA GLY A 154 19.21 3.20 4.64
C GLY A 154 19.84 4.54 4.29
N PRO A 155 21.18 4.67 4.42
CA PRO A 155 21.89 5.88 4.00
C PRO A 155 21.70 6.09 2.50
N LEU A 156 21.68 7.35 2.09
CA LEU A 156 21.84 7.67 0.68
C LEU A 156 23.25 7.23 0.26
N GLY A 157 23.34 6.27 -0.66
CA GLY A 157 24.64 5.77 -1.13
C GLY A 157 25.49 6.92 -1.69
N GLU A 158 26.77 6.93 -1.36
CA GLU A 158 27.69 7.84 -2.03
C GLU A 158 27.67 7.56 -3.54
N LYS A 159 27.61 8.64 -4.32
CA LYS A 159 27.73 8.51 -5.78
C LYS A 159 29.03 7.78 -6.08
N PRO A 160 29.02 6.67 -6.84
CA PRO A 160 30.24 6.00 -7.23
C PRO A 160 31.24 7.02 -7.80
N PRO A 161 32.54 6.94 -7.46
CA PRO A 161 33.52 7.82 -8.04
C PRO A 161 33.38 7.74 -9.55
N ALA A 162 33.41 8.92 -10.21
CA ALA A 162 33.34 8.97 -11.67
C ALA A 162 34.48 8.11 -12.20
N GLY A 163 34.15 7.02 -12.90
CA GLY A 163 35.17 6.17 -13.55
C GLY A 163 36.08 7.03 -14.41
N PRO A 164 37.32 6.60 -14.66
CA PRO A 164 38.27 7.35 -15.46
C PRO A 164 37.61 7.70 -16.79
N ALA A 165 37.64 8.99 -17.13
CA ALA A 165 37.10 9.48 -18.40
C ALA A 165 37.72 8.64 -19.52
N ALA A 166 36.92 7.99 -20.34
CA ALA A 166 37.34 7.28 -21.51
C ALA A 166 38.05 8.29 -22.43
N THR A 167 39.37 8.27 -22.42
CA THR A 167 40.21 9.03 -23.37
C THR A 167 39.96 8.42 -24.75
N LYS A 168 39.41 9.22 -25.64
CA LYS A 168 39.23 8.90 -27.06
C LYS A 168 40.54 8.99 -27.77
#